data_8b5773ab7ae82d1e73749a399f58d937
#
_entry.id   8b5773ab7ae82d1e73749a399f58d937
#
_cell.length_a   1.000
_cell.length_b   1.000
_cell.length_c   1.000
_cell.angle_alpha   90.00
_cell.angle_beta   90.00
_cell.angle_gamma   90.00
#
_symmetry.space_group_name_H-M   'P 1'
#
loop_
_entity.id
_entity.type
_entity.pdbx_description
1 polymer ?
#
loop_
_entity_poly.entity_id
_entity_poly.type
_entity_poly.pdbx_seq_one_letter_code
_entity_poly.pdbx_strand_id
1 'polypeptide(L)'
;EKNNIRFQAKYKQIEENEVRFEEIHCDDADYLIVAFGSMARIGQKAMELAREEGIKVGMLRPITLWPFPTKAIAAYADKVKGMLVTELNAGQMVEDVRLAVNGKVKVEHFGRLGGIVPDPDEIVDALKEKLIKK
;
A
#
# COMPACT_ATOMS: atom_id res chain seq x y z
N GLU A 1 32.20 -11.85 -12.04
CA GLU A 1 31.05 -11.95 -12.95
C GLU A 1 30.17 -13.15 -12.61
N LYS A 2 30.74 -14.36 -12.49
CA LYS A 2 29.97 -15.56 -12.09
C LYS A 2 29.30 -15.42 -10.72
N ASN A 3 29.94 -14.75 -9.76
CA ASN A 3 29.37 -14.53 -8.43
C ASN A 3 28.18 -13.58 -8.48
N ASN A 4 28.22 -12.53 -9.30
CA ASN A 4 27.14 -11.59 -9.43
C ASN A 4 25.88 -12.23 -10.04
N ILE A 5 26.06 -13.07 -11.05
CA ILE A 5 24.96 -13.82 -11.67
C ILE A 5 24.31 -14.76 -10.65
N ARG A 6 25.13 -15.44 -9.84
CA ARG A 6 24.66 -16.35 -8.79
C ARG A 6 23.85 -15.60 -7.70
N PHE A 7 24.33 -14.44 -7.26
CA PHE A 7 23.63 -13.61 -6.29
C PHE A 7 22.32 -13.07 -6.85
N GLN A 8 22.30 -12.62 -8.08
CA GLN A 8 21.09 -12.14 -8.73
C GLN A 8 20.02 -13.23 -8.83
N ALA A 9 20.42 -14.46 -9.20
CA ALA A 9 19.51 -15.59 -9.24
C ALA A 9 18.94 -15.93 -7.85
N LYS A 10 19.78 -15.86 -6.80
CA LYS A 10 19.37 -16.08 -5.42
C LYS A 10 18.38 -15.01 -4.96
N TYR A 11 18.65 -13.75 -5.22
CA TYR A 11 17.75 -12.65 -4.86
C TYR A 11 16.41 -12.77 -5.58
N LYS A 12 16.42 -13.14 -6.84
CA LYS A 12 15.20 -13.37 -7.61
C LYS A 12 14.35 -14.48 -7.00
N GLN A 13 14.96 -15.59 -6.58
CA GLN A 13 14.26 -16.67 -5.89
C GLN A 13 13.65 -16.21 -4.58
N ILE A 14 14.36 -15.40 -3.81
CA ILE A 14 13.84 -14.83 -2.56
C ILE A 14 12.64 -13.94 -2.85
N GLU A 15 12.74 -13.06 -3.86
CA GLU A 15 11.64 -12.20 -4.26
C GLU A 15 10.39 -12.98 -4.66
N GLU A 16 10.55 -14.09 -5.37
CA GLU A 16 9.43 -14.91 -5.83
C GLU A 16 8.82 -15.77 -4.71
N ASN A 17 9.63 -16.31 -3.80
CA ASN A 17 9.20 -17.31 -2.81
C ASN A 17 8.91 -16.75 -1.43
N GLU A 18 9.48 -15.60 -1.07
CA GLU A 18 9.40 -15.04 0.27
C GLU A 18 8.47 -13.84 0.40
N VAL A 19 7.84 -13.39 -0.70
CA VAL A 19 6.89 -12.28 -0.66
C VAL A 19 5.65 -12.69 0.14
N ARG A 20 5.32 -11.87 1.14
CA ARG A 20 4.12 -12.07 1.96
C ARG A 20 3.34 -10.77 2.07
N PHE A 21 2.06 -10.87 1.87
CA PHE A 21 1.13 -9.77 2.00
C PHE A 21 -0.26 -10.29 2.29
N GLU A 22 -1.11 -9.41 2.77
CA GLU A 22 -2.50 -9.70 3.08
C GLU A 22 -3.40 -8.75 2.32
N GLU A 23 -4.49 -9.26 1.77
CA GLU A 23 -5.49 -8.47 1.03
C GLU A 23 -6.82 -8.51 1.77
N ILE A 24 -7.42 -7.35 2.01
CA ILE A 24 -8.68 -7.23 2.73
C ILE A 24 -9.63 -6.40 1.89
N HIS A 25 -10.76 -7.00 1.50
CA HIS A 25 -11.83 -6.35 0.71
C HIS A 25 -11.33 -5.70 -0.59
N CYS A 26 -10.35 -6.32 -1.25
CA CYS A 26 -9.78 -5.78 -2.48
C CYS A 26 -10.56 -6.13 -3.74
N ASP A 27 -11.46 -7.12 -3.69
CA ASP A 27 -12.15 -7.63 -4.87
C ASP A 27 -13.04 -6.58 -5.56
N ASP A 28 -13.71 -5.73 -4.78
CA ASP A 28 -14.61 -4.70 -5.28
C ASP A 28 -14.08 -3.29 -5.07
N ALA A 29 -12.82 -3.15 -4.70
CA ALA A 29 -12.26 -1.87 -4.28
C ALA A 29 -12.11 -0.88 -5.44
N ASP A 30 -12.57 0.34 -5.23
CA ASP A 30 -12.28 1.49 -6.08
C ASP A 30 -10.98 2.18 -5.67
N TYR A 31 -10.64 2.10 -4.39
CA TYR A 31 -9.43 2.67 -3.81
C TYR A 31 -8.74 1.65 -2.93
N LEU A 32 -7.43 1.75 -2.82
CA LEU A 32 -6.63 0.84 -2.03
C LEU A 32 -5.82 1.61 -0.99
N ILE A 33 -5.90 1.17 0.27
CA ILE A 33 -4.99 1.61 1.32
C ILE A 33 -3.85 0.61 1.38
N VAL A 34 -2.62 1.11 1.34
CA VAL A 34 -1.41 0.28 1.51
C VAL A 34 -0.76 0.67 2.82
N ALA A 35 -0.69 -0.25 3.75
CA ALA A 35 -0.15 -0.01 5.09
C ALA A 35 0.52 -1.27 5.64
N PHE A 36 1.55 -1.08 6.47
CA PHE A 36 2.23 -2.20 7.13
C PHE A 36 2.42 -1.92 8.62
N GLY A 37 2.74 -2.95 9.38
CA GLY A 37 3.00 -2.84 10.81
C GLY A 37 1.79 -2.32 11.59
N SER A 38 2.03 -1.44 12.55
CA SER A 38 0.97 -0.86 13.38
C SER A 38 0.00 0.01 12.58
N MET A 39 0.46 0.63 11.49
CA MET A 39 -0.40 1.41 10.60
C MET A 39 -1.43 0.53 9.88
N ALA A 40 -1.16 -0.75 9.70
CA ALA A 40 -2.10 -1.66 9.05
C ALA A 40 -3.40 -1.82 9.86
N ARG A 41 -3.31 -1.82 11.19
CA ARG A 41 -4.50 -1.90 12.06
C ARG A 41 -5.35 -0.64 11.94
N ILE A 42 -4.70 0.51 11.96
CA ILE A 42 -5.36 1.81 11.83
C ILE A 42 -5.94 1.95 10.42
N GLY A 43 -5.20 1.55 9.42
CA GLY A 43 -5.65 1.54 8.02
C GLY A 43 -6.85 0.63 7.80
N GLN A 44 -6.88 -0.54 8.45
CA GLN A 44 -8.03 -1.44 8.38
C GLN A 44 -9.28 -0.81 8.98
N LYS A 45 -9.14 -0.14 10.12
CA LYS A 45 -10.26 0.57 10.74
C LYS A 45 -10.74 1.72 9.86
N ALA A 46 -9.82 2.45 9.25
CA ALA A 46 -10.17 3.50 8.29
C ALA A 46 -10.91 2.95 7.09
N MET A 47 -10.48 1.80 6.57
CA MET A 47 -11.16 1.10 5.48
C MET A 47 -12.60 0.76 5.86
N GLU A 48 -12.82 0.21 7.05
CA GLU A 48 -14.15 -0.12 7.54
C GLU A 48 -15.04 1.12 7.65
N LEU A 49 -14.51 2.22 8.21
CA LEU A 49 -15.24 3.49 8.32
C LEU A 49 -15.60 4.06 6.95
N ALA A 50 -14.68 4.01 6.00
CA ALA A 50 -14.94 4.48 4.65
C ALA A 50 -16.03 3.65 3.97
N ARG A 51 -16.05 2.34 4.19
CA ARG A 51 -17.10 1.47 3.65
C ARG A 51 -18.46 1.75 4.25
N GLU A 52 -18.54 2.13 5.52
CA GLU A 52 -19.76 2.58 6.15
C GLU A 52 -20.34 3.82 5.47
N GLU A 53 -19.49 4.65 4.90
CA GLU A 53 -19.88 5.84 4.13
C GLU A 53 -20.16 5.53 2.65
N GLY A 54 -20.07 4.27 2.24
CA GLY A 54 -20.35 3.85 0.86
C GLY A 54 -19.15 3.94 -0.07
N ILE A 55 -17.94 4.15 0.46
CA ILE A 55 -16.71 4.20 -0.34
C ILE A 55 -16.09 2.80 -0.39
N LYS A 56 -15.92 2.26 -1.58
CA LYS A 56 -15.35 0.92 -1.77
C LYS A 56 -13.84 0.97 -1.65
N VAL A 57 -13.34 0.79 -0.45
CA VAL A 57 -11.91 0.79 -0.13
C VAL A 57 -11.47 -0.61 0.26
N GLY A 58 -10.39 -1.07 -0.32
CA GLY A 58 -9.70 -2.28 0.11
C GLY A 58 -8.37 -1.92 0.78
N MET A 59 -7.73 -2.90 1.38
CA MET A 59 -6.42 -2.70 1.97
C MET A 59 -5.47 -3.82 1.54
N LEU A 60 -4.28 -3.44 1.15
CA LEU A 60 -3.16 -4.36 0.95
C LEU A 60 -2.13 -4.09 2.05
N ARG A 61 -1.85 -5.13 2.82
CA ARG A 61 -0.88 -5.05 3.91
C ARG A 61 0.38 -5.84 3.52
N PRO A 62 1.47 -5.16 3.14
CA PRO A 62 2.75 -5.85 3.00
C PRO A 62 3.18 -6.42 4.36
N ILE A 63 3.52 -7.69 4.41
CA ILE A 63 4.09 -8.33 5.59
C ILE A 63 5.59 -8.30 5.47
N THR A 64 6.11 -8.53 4.26
CA THR A 64 7.52 -8.35 3.94
C THR A 64 7.71 -7.02 3.21
N LEU A 65 8.67 -6.21 3.65
CA LEU A 65 9.07 -4.99 2.94
C LEU A 65 10.17 -5.28 1.93
N TRP A 66 10.93 -6.32 2.17
CA TRP A 66 11.86 -6.88 1.22
C TRP A 66 11.84 -8.41 1.35
N PRO A 67 11.46 -9.14 0.32
CA PRO A 67 10.98 -8.61 -0.98
C PRO A 67 9.61 -7.94 -0.86
N PHE A 68 9.42 -6.84 -1.58
CA PHE A 68 8.18 -6.07 -1.58
C PHE A 68 7.15 -6.72 -2.52
N PRO A 69 5.83 -6.67 -2.21
CA PRO A 69 4.79 -7.28 -3.05
C PRO A 69 4.49 -6.45 -4.31
N THR A 70 5.51 -6.21 -5.12
CA THR A 70 5.45 -5.37 -6.31
C THR A 70 4.43 -5.87 -7.33
N LYS A 71 4.40 -7.18 -7.59
CA LYS A 71 3.48 -7.77 -8.58
C LYS A 71 2.02 -7.62 -8.17
N ALA A 72 1.72 -7.82 -6.89
CA ALA A 72 0.36 -7.67 -6.39
C ALA A 72 -0.12 -6.22 -6.52
N ILE A 73 0.71 -5.27 -6.13
CA ILE A 73 0.39 -3.84 -6.24
C ILE A 73 0.25 -3.43 -7.70
N ALA A 74 1.13 -3.88 -8.57
CA ALA A 74 1.05 -3.61 -10.01
C ALA A 74 -0.26 -4.13 -10.62
N ALA A 75 -0.73 -5.29 -10.17
CA ALA A 75 -1.99 -5.85 -10.64
C ALA A 75 -3.18 -4.97 -10.26
N TYR A 76 -3.19 -4.37 -9.06
CA TYR A 76 -4.25 -3.47 -8.64
C TYR A 76 -4.21 -2.11 -9.33
N ALA A 77 -3.06 -1.70 -9.87
CA ALA A 77 -2.93 -0.45 -10.59
C ALA A 77 -3.90 -0.33 -11.78
N ASP A 78 -4.28 -1.46 -12.38
CA ASP A 78 -5.23 -1.51 -13.48
C ASP A 78 -6.70 -1.58 -13.03
N LYS A 79 -6.94 -1.82 -11.74
CA LYS A 79 -8.29 -2.07 -11.20
C LYS A 79 -8.83 -0.95 -10.33
N VAL A 80 -7.97 -0.23 -9.61
CA VAL A 80 -8.40 0.81 -8.69
C VAL A 80 -8.19 2.20 -9.27
N LYS A 81 -8.90 3.17 -8.72
CA LYS A 81 -8.82 4.57 -9.14
C LYS A 81 -7.73 5.35 -8.44
N GLY A 82 -7.23 4.83 -7.33
CA GLY A 82 -6.17 5.46 -6.57
C GLY A 82 -5.71 4.61 -5.41
N MET A 83 -4.50 4.87 -4.94
CA MET A 83 -3.92 4.22 -3.76
C MET A 83 -3.46 5.25 -2.75
N LEU A 84 -3.76 5.01 -1.50
CA LEU A 84 -3.27 5.83 -0.37
C LEU A 84 -2.29 4.98 0.44
N VAL A 85 -1.04 5.42 0.48
CA VAL A 85 0.00 4.76 1.27
C VAL A 85 0.09 5.47 2.62
N THR A 86 -0.15 4.74 3.71
CA THR A 86 -0.12 5.29 5.06
C THR A 86 1.09 4.77 5.82
N GLU A 87 1.89 5.69 6.34
CA GLU A 87 3.15 5.38 7.01
C GLU A 87 3.36 6.27 8.24
N LEU A 88 4.14 5.79 9.20
CA LEU A 88 4.57 6.60 10.36
C LEU A 88 5.88 7.35 10.08
N ASN A 89 6.11 7.73 8.82
CA ASN A 89 7.29 8.45 8.38
C ASN A 89 6.95 9.40 7.23
N ALA A 90 7.96 10.06 6.69
CA ALA A 90 7.78 11.06 5.62
C ALA A 90 7.60 10.48 4.22
N GLY A 91 7.57 9.15 4.08
CA GLY A 91 7.31 8.50 2.79
C GLY A 91 8.42 7.63 2.27
N GLN A 92 8.61 6.47 2.87
CA GLN A 92 9.57 5.46 2.38
C GLN A 92 8.85 4.41 1.51
N MET A 93 7.81 3.77 2.04
CA MET A 93 7.07 2.74 1.32
C MET A 93 6.33 3.30 0.09
N VAL A 94 5.91 4.56 0.13
CA VAL A 94 5.21 5.18 -0.99
C VAL A 94 6.04 5.17 -2.27
N GLU A 95 7.36 5.26 -2.16
CA GLU A 95 8.25 5.20 -3.32
C GLU A 95 8.21 3.82 -3.97
N ASP A 96 8.20 2.76 -3.16
CA ASP A 96 8.10 1.38 -3.65
C ASP A 96 6.75 1.14 -4.34
N VAL A 97 5.67 1.69 -3.78
CA VAL A 97 4.34 1.59 -4.39
C VAL A 97 4.30 2.35 -5.72
N ARG A 98 4.87 3.55 -5.78
CA ARG A 98 4.95 4.33 -7.02
C ARG A 98 5.73 3.62 -8.10
N LEU A 99 6.84 2.99 -7.75
CA LEU A 99 7.60 2.17 -8.69
C LEU A 99 6.78 0.99 -9.20
N ALA A 100 6.05 0.33 -8.32
CA ALA A 100 5.23 -0.82 -8.68
C ALA A 100 4.11 -0.45 -9.66
N VAL A 101 3.43 0.67 -9.45
CA VAL A 101 2.32 1.09 -10.31
C VAL A 101 2.78 1.74 -11.61
N ASN A 102 4.00 2.21 -11.67
CA ASN A 102 4.62 2.78 -12.88
C ASN A 102 3.75 3.84 -13.57
N GLY A 103 3.17 4.74 -12.80
CA GLY A 103 2.35 5.85 -13.31
C GLY A 103 0.94 5.47 -13.76
N LYS A 104 0.53 4.23 -13.66
CA LYS A 104 -0.79 3.76 -14.13
C LYS A 104 -1.95 4.25 -13.27
N VAL A 105 -1.72 4.55 -12.02
CA VAL A 105 -2.75 4.97 -11.07
C VAL A 105 -2.17 6.02 -10.13
N LYS A 106 -3.03 6.90 -9.64
CA LYS A 106 -2.64 7.94 -8.69
C LYS A 106 -2.25 7.31 -7.35
N VAL A 107 -1.08 7.65 -6.83
CA VAL A 107 -0.60 7.20 -5.52
C VAL A 107 -0.35 8.44 -4.66
N GLU A 108 -1.01 8.51 -3.52
CA GLU A 108 -0.86 9.58 -2.55
C GLU A 108 -0.33 9.03 -1.24
N HIS A 109 0.27 9.89 -0.45
CA HIS A 109 0.89 9.54 0.81
C HIS A 109 0.20 10.25 1.97
N PHE A 110 -0.01 9.54 3.06
CA PHE A 110 -0.40 10.09 4.34
C PHE A 110 0.54 9.54 5.41
N GLY A 111 1.21 10.42 6.13
CA GLY A 111 2.17 10.02 7.15
C GLY A 111 2.19 10.98 8.33
N ARG A 112 2.67 10.49 9.45
CA ARG A 112 2.90 11.27 10.67
C ARG A 112 4.31 11.04 11.15
N LEU A 113 4.96 12.10 11.60
CA LEU A 113 6.31 12.07 12.18
C LEU A 113 6.21 12.22 13.70
N GLY A 114 7.32 11.92 14.38
CA GLY A 114 7.44 12.18 15.82
C GLY A 114 6.67 11.25 16.73
N GLY A 115 6.35 10.03 16.26
CA GLY A 115 5.67 9.03 17.07
C GLY A 115 4.19 9.28 17.30
N ILE A 116 3.61 10.25 16.61
CA ILE A 116 2.18 10.52 16.68
C ILE A 116 1.44 9.49 15.82
N VAL A 117 0.52 8.75 16.45
CA VAL A 117 -0.31 7.77 15.75
C VAL A 117 -1.58 8.46 15.29
N PRO A 118 -1.93 8.44 13.99
CA PRO A 118 -3.15 9.08 13.50
C PRO A 118 -4.39 8.28 13.89
N ASP A 119 -5.52 8.97 14.01
CA ASP A 119 -6.81 8.31 14.14
C ASP A 119 -7.28 7.77 12.78
N PRO A 120 -8.09 6.70 12.78
CA PRO A 120 -8.66 6.20 11.52
C PRO A 120 -9.42 7.25 10.72
N ASP A 121 -10.13 8.17 11.38
CA ASP A 121 -10.84 9.26 10.71
C ASP A 121 -9.91 10.18 9.91
N GLU A 122 -8.70 10.40 10.38
CA GLU A 122 -7.72 11.21 9.65
C GLU A 122 -7.32 10.53 8.33
N ILE A 123 -7.23 9.22 8.32
CA ILE A 123 -6.92 8.45 7.10
C ILE A 123 -8.09 8.52 6.13
N VAL A 124 -9.32 8.41 6.62
CA VAL A 124 -10.51 8.56 5.78
C VAL A 124 -10.55 9.95 5.14
N ASP A 125 -10.28 10.99 5.93
CA ASP A 125 -10.23 12.37 5.44
C ASP A 125 -9.14 12.53 4.37
N ALA A 126 -7.96 11.97 4.60
CA ALA A 126 -6.86 12.00 3.62
C ALA A 126 -7.23 11.30 2.31
N LEU A 127 -7.92 10.16 2.42
CA LEU A 127 -8.42 9.42 1.26
C LEU A 127 -9.37 10.29 0.42
N LYS A 128 -10.31 10.95 1.09
CA LYS A 128 -11.28 11.82 0.42
C LYS A 128 -10.61 13.04 -0.23
N GLU A 129 -9.75 13.70 0.50
CA GLU A 129 -9.09 14.92 0.01
C GLU A 129 -8.10 14.66 -1.11
N LYS A 130 -7.32 13.60 -1.00
CA LYS A 130 -6.23 13.33 -1.93
C LYS A 130 -6.63 12.52 -3.16
N LEU A 131 -7.62 11.64 -3.03
CA LEU A 131 -8.00 10.72 -4.10
C LEU A 131 -9.39 10.94 -4.66
N ILE A 132 -10.37 11.33 -3.84
CA ILE A 132 -11.78 11.41 -4.27
C ILE A 132 -12.16 12.81 -4.71
N LYS A 133 -11.78 13.83 -3.95
CA LYS A 133 -12.06 15.23 -4.30
C LYS A 133 -11.27 15.66 -5.54
N LYS A 134 -11.96 16.28 -6.44
CA LYS A 134 -11.34 16.88 -7.63
C LYS A 134 -10.96 18.32 -7.37
#